data_818b8f5bbf14b503d714f42790c1d0d6
#
_entry.id   818b8f5bbf14b503d714f42790c1d0d6
#
_cell.length_a   1.000
_cell.length_b   1.000
_cell.length_c   1.000
_cell.angle_alpha   90.00
_cell.angle_beta   90.00
_cell.angle_gamma   90.00
#
_symmetry.space_group_name_H-M   'P 1'
#
loop_
_entity.id
_entity.type
_entity.pdbx_description
1 polymer ?
#
loop_
_entity_poly.entity_id
_entity_poly.type
_entity_poly.pdbx_seq_one_letter_code
_entity_poly.pdbx_strand_id
1 'polypeptide(L)'
;MHPSPWPVRTDDLLLRDPVEADVDRLLRFRNDPGVNWFMVRTYVDPDELRREVLAIPDSPTDHSCVVERDGEVVAIGFLDVVDGPGQPGAPEGTDGLIGYIVDPAHAGRGIATATARALLAAAFDHLGLRRVTAAANADNHASVAVLERAGMRRERLSRQSLWHHELGWLDEVGYAILAEEWAALRD
;
A
#
# COMPACT_ATOMS: atom_id res chain seq x y z
N MET A 1 -6.34 -5.61 -20.14
CA MET A 1 -6.64 -4.57 -19.14
C MET A 1 -7.48 -5.23 -18.06
N HIS A 2 -6.98 -5.38 -16.86
CA HIS A 2 -7.79 -5.89 -15.74
C HIS A 2 -8.73 -4.75 -15.29
N PRO A 3 -10.03 -5.04 -15.10
CA PRO A 3 -10.93 -4.05 -14.50
C PRO A 3 -10.45 -3.71 -13.08
N SER A 4 -10.80 -2.53 -12.58
CA SER A 4 -10.49 -2.14 -11.20
C SER A 4 -11.01 -3.21 -10.23
N PRO A 5 -10.20 -3.63 -9.22
CA PRO A 5 -10.67 -4.56 -8.19
C PRO A 5 -11.67 -3.91 -7.22
N TRP A 6 -11.90 -2.63 -7.33
CA TRP A 6 -12.78 -1.87 -6.45
C TRP A 6 -14.17 -1.65 -7.03
N PRO A 7 -15.22 -1.44 -6.20
CA PRO A 7 -15.21 -1.31 -4.75
C PRO A 7 -15.23 -2.66 -3.99
N VAL A 8 -14.57 -2.70 -2.82
CA VAL A 8 -14.61 -3.83 -1.87
C VAL A 8 -15.02 -3.33 -0.49
N ARG A 9 -15.92 -4.06 0.18
CA ARG A 9 -16.28 -3.81 1.58
C ARG A 9 -15.68 -4.88 2.47
N THR A 10 -15.13 -4.44 3.58
CA THR A 10 -14.60 -5.31 4.63
C THR A 10 -14.99 -4.73 5.98
N ASP A 11 -15.77 -5.46 6.78
CA ASP A 11 -16.34 -4.98 8.05
C ASP A 11 -16.98 -3.58 7.88
N ASP A 12 -16.38 -2.55 8.48
CA ASP A 12 -16.84 -1.17 8.47
C ASP A 12 -16.06 -0.27 7.47
N LEU A 13 -15.24 -0.87 6.61
CA LEU A 13 -14.45 -0.14 5.61
C LEU A 13 -14.97 -0.38 4.19
N LEU A 14 -14.96 0.67 3.39
CA LEU A 14 -15.16 0.64 1.95
C LEU A 14 -13.85 1.05 1.25
N LEU A 15 -13.26 0.13 0.49
CA LEU A 15 -12.15 0.44 -0.40
C LEU A 15 -12.73 0.71 -1.78
N ARG A 16 -12.38 1.84 -2.38
CA ARG A 16 -12.92 2.28 -3.67
C ARG A 16 -11.92 3.08 -4.47
N ASP A 17 -12.15 3.20 -5.76
CA ASP A 17 -11.41 4.13 -6.60
C ASP A 17 -11.52 5.56 -6.04
N PRO A 18 -10.42 6.33 -6.08
CA PRO A 18 -10.44 7.72 -5.65
C PRO A 18 -11.21 8.60 -6.63
N VAL A 19 -11.77 9.68 -6.11
CA VAL A 19 -12.45 10.72 -6.89
C VAL A 19 -11.93 12.10 -6.53
N GLU A 20 -12.24 13.10 -7.33
CA GLU A 20 -11.81 14.49 -7.13
C GLU A 20 -12.06 15.00 -5.70
N ALA A 21 -13.22 14.66 -5.12
CA ALA A 21 -13.59 15.11 -3.77
C ALA A 21 -12.69 14.57 -2.65
N ASP A 22 -11.89 13.53 -2.91
CA ASP A 22 -10.99 12.93 -1.92
C ASP A 22 -9.67 13.69 -1.79
N VAL A 23 -9.27 14.45 -2.80
CA VAL A 23 -7.95 15.08 -2.90
C VAL A 23 -7.62 15.95 -1.71
N ASP A 24 -8.53 16.84 -1.30
CA ASP A 24 -8.29 17.73 -0.16
C ASP A 24 -8.15 16.96 1.16
N ARG A 25 -8.85 15.85 1.31
CA ARG A 25 -8.74 15.01 2.48
C ARG A 25 -7.41 14.24 2.50
N LEU A 26 -7.00 13.70 1.36
CA LEU A 26 -5.72 13.03 1.20
C LEU A 26 -4.56 13.99 1.47
N LEU A 27 -4.59 15.22 0.96
CA LEU A 27 -3.55 16.23 1.19
C LEU A 27 -3.32 16.51 2.67
N ARG A 28 -4.39 16.56 3.48
CA ARG A 28 -4.27 16.85 4.91
C ARG A 28 -3.38 15.85 5.63
N PHE A 29 -3.60 14.55 5.47
CA PHE A 29 -2.79 13.56 6.17
C PHE A 29 -1.53 13.16 5.39
N ARG A 30 -1.49 13.31 4.05
CA ARG A 30 -0.26 13.07 3.27
C ARG A 30 0.84 14.08 3.56
N ASN A 31 0.50 15.29 3.99
CA ASN A 31 1.45 16.33 4.38
C ASN A 31 1.56 16.50 5.91
N ASP A 32 0.97 15.59 6.69
CA ASP A 32 1.18 15.56 8.15
C ASP A 32 2.60 15.08 8.49
N PRO A 33 3.36 15.84 9.31
CA PRO A 33 4.74 15.49 9.65
C PRO A 33 4.88 14.11 10.35
N GLY A 34 3.91 13.72 11.17
CA GLY A 34 3.92 12.42 11.85
C GLY A 34 3.72 11.25 10.89
N VAL A 35 2.87 11.44 9.85
CA VAL A 35 2.71 10.48 8.75
C VAL A 35 4.01 10.34 7.98
N ASN A 36 4.65 11.48 7.70
CA ASN A 36 5.82 11.54 6.84
C ASN A 36 7.13 11.19 7.55
N TRP A 37 7.10 10.90 8.86
CA TRP A 37 8.31 10.62 9.64
C TRP A 37 9.20 9.53 9.02
N PHE A 38 8.61 8.44 8.54
CA PHE A 38 9.33 7.36 7.86
C PHE A 38 9.12 7.30 6.34
N MET A 39 8.50 8.33 5.75
CA MET A 39 8.27 8.38 4.31
C MET A 39 9.47 8.95 3.57
N VAL A 40 9.81 8.37 2.42
CA VAL A 40 10.84 8.92 1.53
C VAL A 40 10.37 10.25 0.92
N ARG A 41 9.09 10.33 0.52
CA ARG A 41 8.46 11.54 0.01
C ARG A 41 7.77 12.25 1.17
N THR A 42 8.44 13.22 1.77
CA THR A 42 7.98 13.93 2.98
C THR A 42 7.03 15.11 2.71
N TYR A 43 6.86 15.47 1.46
CA TYR A 43 5.91 16.50 1.01
C TYR A 43 5.31 16.08 -0.32
N VAL A 44 4.04 16.38 -0.49
CA VAL A 44 3.30 16.14 -1.73
C VAL A 44 2.70 17.46 -2.20
N ASP A 45 3.06 17.88 -3.41
CA ASP A 45 2.48 19.04 -4.06
C ASP A 45 0.99 18.79 -4.35
N PRO A 46 0.09 19.76 -4.06
CA PRO A 46 -1.36 19.58 -4.26
C PRO A 46 -1.76 19.24 -5.69
N ASP A 47 -1.17 19.91 -6.67
CA ASP A 47 -1.50 19.68 -8.09
C ASP A 47 -0.93 18.36 -8.60
N GLU A 48 0.22 17.94 -8.05
CA GLU A 48 0.81 16.64 -8.34
C GLU A 48 -0.05 15.51 -7.75
N LEU A 49 -0.45 15.59 -6.48
CA LEU A 49 -1.32 14.59 -5.86
C LEU A 49 -2.66 14.47 -6.62
N ARG A 50 -3.25 15.61 -7.00
CA ARG A 50 -4.49 15.61 -7.78
C ARG A 50 -4.32 14.82 -9.08
N ARG A 51 -3.25 15.08 -9.84
CA ARG A 51 -3.00 14.37 -11.09
C ARG A 51 -2.77 12.88 -10.87
N GLU A 52 -1.96 12.52 -9.86
CA GLU A 52 -1.69 11.11 -9.50
C GLU A 52 -2.99 10.39 -9.14
N VAL A 53 -3.74 10.93 -8.20
CA VAL A 53 -4.97 10.32 -7.67
C VAL A 53 -6.04 10.14 -8.77
N LEU A 54 -6.23 11.12 -9.63
CA LEU A 54 -7.24 11.04 -10.70
C LEU A 54 -6.81 10.17 -11.89
N ALA A 55 -5.53 9.83 -12.00
CA ALA A 55 -5.05 8.90 -13.01
C ALA A 55 -5.24 7.43 -12.63
N ILE A 56 -5.41 7.12 -11.33
CA ILE A 56 -5.53 5.74 -10.82
C ILE A 56 -6.64 4.93 -11.53
N PRO A 57 -7.89 5.41 -11.65
CA PRO A 57 -8.97 4.59 -12.22
C PRO A 57 -8.74 4.14 -13.65
N ASP A 58 -7.95 4.88 -14.42
CA ASP A 58 -7.62 4.60 -15.83
C ASP A 58 -6.25 3.92 -16.00
N SER A 59 -5.53 3.68 -14.91
CA SER A 59 -4.20 3.06 -14.95
C SER A 59 -4.29 1.55 -15.21
N PRO A 60 -3.42 0.97 -16.05
CA PRO A 60 -3.34 -0.47 -16.24
C PRO A 60 -2.54 -1.18 -15.13
N THR A 61 -1.78 -0.47 -14.34
CA THR A 61 -0.82 -1.03 -13.37
C THR A 61 -0.97 -0.47 -11.95
N ASP A 62 -1.52 0.73 -11.80
CA ASP A 62 -1.81 1.32 -10.48
C ASP A 62 -3.27 1.05 -10.12
N HIS A 63 -3.48 0.19 -9.13
CA HIS A 63 -4.76 -0.16 -8.55
C HIS A 63 -4.90 0.35 -7.12
N SER A 64 -4.30 1.50 -6.83
CA SER A 64 -4.43 2.16 -5.53
C SER A 64 -5.88 2.56 -5.24
N CYS A 65 -6.23 2.69 -3.98
CA CYS A 65 -7.61 2.98 -3.55
C CYS A 65 -7.65 3.92 -2.36
N VAL A 66 -8.75 4.60 -2.19
CA VAL A 66 -9.08 5.24 -0.91
C VAL A 66 -9.84 4.27 -0.02
N VAL A 67 -9.64 4.41 1.29
CA VAL A 67 -10.34 3.64 2.31
C VAL A 67 -11.27 4.59 3.06
N GLU A 68 -12.56 4.29 2.98
CA GLU A 68 -13.63 5.09 3.58
C GLU A 68 -14.23 4.35 4.77
N ARG A 69 -14.54 5.09 5.83
CA ARG A 69 -15.26 4.64 7.01
C ARG A 69 -16.30 5.70 7.37
N ASP A 70 -17.55 5.29 7.54
CA ASP A 70 -18.66 6.18 7.89
C ASP A 70 -18.79 7.42 6.96
N GLY A 71 -18.46 7.27 5.67
CA GLY A 71 -18.51 8.34 4.68
C GLY A 71 -17.29 9.26 4.68
N GLU A 72 -16.25 8.98 5.46
CA GLU A 72 -15.01 9.74 5.53
C GLU A 72 -13.81 8.93 5.03
N VAL A 73 -12.96 9.53 4.18
CA VAL A 73 -11.69 8.91 3.78
C VAL A 73 -10.72 8.94 4.96
N VAL A 74 -10.31 7.75 5.39
CA VAL A 74 -9.47 7.53 6.58
C VAL A 74 -8.10 6.94 6.26
N ALA A 75 -7.90 6.45 5.03
CA ALA A 75 -6.62 5.92 4.57
C ALA A 75 -6.53 5.93 3.04
N ILE A 76 -5.34 5.72 2.53
CA ILE A 76 -5.05 5.35 1.14
C ILE A 76 -4.29 4.03 1.14
N GLY A 77 -4.65 3.12 0.24
CA GLY A 77 -3.94 1.89 -0.06
C GLY A 77 -3.31 1.98 -1.44
N PHE A 78 -2.06 1.56 -1.56
CA PHE A 78 -1.31 1.51 -2.81
C PHE A 78 -1.20 0.05 -3.27
N LEU A 79 -1.46 -0.19 -4.53
CA LEU A 79 -1.26 -1.50 -5.19
C LEU A 79 -0.79 -1.26 -6.61
N ASP A 80 0.50 -1.46 -6.81
CA ASP A 80 1.13 -1.39 -8.12
C ASP A 80 1.39 -2.79 -8.67
N VAL A 81 1.02 -3.03 -9.94
CA VAL A 81 1.42 -4.21 -10.68
C VAL A 81 2.78 -3.93 -11.32
N VAL A 82 3.74 -4.81 -11.06
CA VAL A 82 5.12 -4.66 -11.50
C VAL A 82 5.62 -5.96 -12.14
N ASP A 83 6.70 -5.85 -12.91
CA ASP A 83 7.38 -7.01 -13.46
C ASP A 83 8.28 -7.65 -12.41
N GLY A 84 8.23 -8.97 -12.32
CA GLY A 84 9.21 -9.72 -11.56
C GLY A 84 10.58 -9.71 -12.24
N PRO A 85 11.69 -9.64 -11.49
CA PRO A 85 13.02 -9.73 -12.07
C PRO A 85 13.22 -11.10 -12.72
N GLY A 86 13.75 -11.13 -13.94
CA GLY A 86 13.95 -12.39 -14.68
C GLY A 86 14.88 -12.24 -15.90
N GLN A 87 15.08 -13.38 -16.58
CA GLN A 87 15.78 -13.42 -17.87
C GLN A 87 14.83 -12.97 -18.99
N PRO A 88 15.35 -12.65 -20.19
CA PRO A 88 14.52 -12.33 -21.35
C PRO A 88 13.41 -13.35 -21.58
N GLY A 89 12.16 -12.88 -21.71
CA GLY A 89 10.97 -13.73 -21.84
C GLY A 89 10.30 -14.07 -20.50
N ALA A 90 10.74 -13.48 -19.38
CA ALA A 90 9.97 -13.54 -18.13
C ALA A 90 8.56 -12.93 -18.33
N PRO A 91 7.53 -13.49 -17.71
CA PRO A 91 6.19 -12.91 -17.77
C PRO A 91 6.17 -11.50 -17.15
N GLU A 92 5.48 -10.58 -17.82
CA GLU A 92 5.29 -9.20 -17.35
C GLU A 92 4.04 -9.10 -16.44
N GLY A 93 3.99 -8.08 -15.57
CA GLY A 93 2.82 -7.77 -14.74
C GLY A 93 2.42 -8.88 -13.77
N THR A 94 3.37 -9.64 -13.23
CA THR A 94 3.09 -10.81 -12.39
C THR A 94 3.22 -10.56 -10.90
N ASP A 95 3.84 -9.45 -10.49
CA ASP A 95 4.14 -9.14 -9.11
C ASP A 95 3.36 -7.89 -8.66
N GLY A 96 3.10 -7.80 -7.37
CA GLY A 96 2.49 -6.63 -6.74
C GLY A 96 3.43 -5.95 -5.77
N LEU A 97 3.31 -4.63 -5.69
CA LEU A 97 3.89 -3.83 -4.61
C LEU A 97 2.74 -3.15 -3.86
N ILE A 98 2.68 -3.35 -2.54
CA ILE A 98 1.65 -2.71 -1.72
C ILE A 98 2.23 -1.73 -0.70
N GLY A 99 1.42 -0.73 -0.38
CA GLY A 99 1.68 0.23 0.68
C GLY A 99 0.37 0.78 1.24
N TYR A 100 0.43 1.49 2.33
CA TYR A 100 -0.74 2.13 2.93
C TYR A 100 -0.31 3.32 3.78
N ILE A 101 -1.22 4.29 3.88
CA ILE A 101 -1.11 5.43 4.80
C ILE A 101 -2.46 5.62 5.45
N VAL A 102 -2.49 5.69 6.78
CA VAL A 102 -3.71 5.93 7.56
C VAL A 102 -3.65 7.34 8.15
N ASP A 103 -4.77 8.04 8.11
CA ASP A 103 -4.92 9.32 8.81
C ASP A 103 -4.62 9.11 10.31
N PRO A 104 -3.71 9.90 10.91
CA PRO A 104 -3.36 9.79 12.33
C PRO A 104 -4.56 9.84 13.28
N ALA A 105 -5.60 10.60 12.93
CA ALA A 105 -6.84 10.67 13.72
C ALA A 105 -7.57 9.31 13.84
N HIS A 106 -7.26 8.37 12.94
CA HIS A 106 -7.84 7.04 12.87
C HIS A 106 -6.84 5.92 13.18
N ALA A 107 -5.63 6.25 13.63
CA ALA A 107 -4.60 5.26 13.97
C ALA A 107 -5.03 4.34 15.14
N GLY A 108 -4.42 3.15 15.18
CA GLY A 108 -4.66 2.18 16.27
C GLY A 108 -6.00 1.44 16.21
N ARG A 109 -6.80 1.61 15.16
CA ARG A 109 -8.15 1.02 14.98
C ARG A 109 -8.16 -0.18 14.01
N GLY A 110 -7.02 -0.75 13.68
CA GLY A 110 -6.92 -1.91 12.77
C GLY A 110 -7.01 -1.58 11.27
N ILE A 111 -7.26 -0.31 10.90
CA ILE A 111 -7.49 0.11 9.51
C ILE A 111 -6.32 -0.28 8.59
N ALA A 112 -5.07 -0.04 9.00
CA ALA A 112 -3.90 -0.40 8.21
C ALA A 112 -3.83 -1.91 7.90
N THR A 113 -4.11 -2.77 8.89
CA THR A 113 -4.11 -4.22 8.70
C THR A 113 -5.25 -4.68 7.79
N ALA A 114 -6.45 -4.11 7.96
CA ALA A 114 -7.58 -4.40 7.09
C ALA A 114 -7.32 -3.93 5.66
N THR A 115 -6.73 -2.73 5.47
CA THR A 115 -6.31 -2.23 4.16
C THR A 115 -5.28 -3.16 3.52
N ALA A 116 -4.21 -3.53 4.23
CA ALA A 116 -3.18 -4.43 3.69
C ALA A 116 -3.77 -5.78 3.25
N ARG A 117 -4.67 -6.38 4.04
CA ARG A 117 -5.35 -7.63 3.67
C ARG A 117 -6.26 -7.46 2.44
N ALA A 118 -6.98 -6.36 2.33
CA ALA A 118 -7.82 -6.07 1.17
C ALA A 118 -6.98 -5.88 -0.11
N LEU A 119 -5.82 -5.21 -0.01
CA LEU A 119 -4.86 -5.08 -1.10
C LEU A 119 -4.30 -6.44 -1.53
N LEU A 120 -3.96 -7.33 -0.58
CA LEU A 120 -3.53 -8.71 -0.87
C LEU A 120 -4.64 -9.51 -1.56
N ALA A 121 -5.89 -9.39 -1.09
CA ALA A 121 -7.03 -10.04 -1.73
C ALA A 121 -7.24 -9.52 -3.16
N ALA A 122 -7.16 -8.21 -3.38
CA ALA A 122 -7.22 -7.62 -4.72
C ALA A 122 -6.11 -8.15 -5.63
N ALA A 123 -4.86 -8.21 -5.13
CA ALA A 123 -3.70 -8.67 -5.87
C ALA A 123 -3.82 -10.14 -6.29
N PHE A 124 -4.20 -11.02 -5.36
CA PHE A 124 -4.23 -12.46 -5.62
C PHE A 124 -5.55 -12.95 -6.20
N ASP A 125 -6.67 -12.55 -5.60
CA ASP A 125 -7.98 -13.12 -5.93
C ASP A 125 -8.60 -12.45 -7.17
N HIS A 126 -8.25 -11.16 -7.44
CA HIS A 126 -8.80 -10.41 -8.55
C HIS A 126 -7.82 -10.26 -9.71
N LEU A 127 -6.59 -9.82 -9.43
CA LEU A 127 -5.57 -9.58 -10.45
C LEU A 127 -4.75 -10.84 -10.80
N GLY A 128 -4.81 -11.89 -9.98
CA GLY A 128 -4.12 -13.17 -10.23
C GLY A 128 -2.60 -13.07 -10.14
N LEU A 129 -2.07 -12.11 -9.35
CA LEU A 129 -0.63 -11.95 -9.19
C LEU A 129 -0.03 -13.16 -8.48
N ARG A 130 1.24 -13.48 -8.78
CA ARG A 130 1.94 -14.62 -8.18
C ARG A 130 2.62 -14.28 -6.85
N ARG A 131 2.99 -13.01 -6.65
CA ARG A 131 3.76 -12.53 -5.51
C ARG A 131 3.43 -11.09 -5.21
N VAL A 132 3.35 -10.75 -3.94
CA VAL A 132 3.20 -9.35 -3.48
C VAL A 132 4.31 -9.02 -2.49
N THR A 133 4.88 -7.83 -2.65
CA THR A 133 5.95 -7.30 -1.80
C THR A 133 5.54 -6.00 -1.12
N ALA A 134 6.19 -5.71 -0.01
CA ALA A 134 6.12 -4.43 0.69
C ALA A 134 7.45 -4.14 1.38
N ALA A 135 7.75 -2.88 1.62
CA ALA A 135 8.92 -2.47 2.37
C ALA A 135 8.57 -1.45 3.45
N ALA A 136 9.34 -1.44 4.51
CA ALA A 136 9.21 -0.47 5.59
C ALA A 136 10.59 -0.12 6.18
N ASN A 137 10.70 1.07 6.75
CA ASN A 137 11.81 1.37 7.63
C ASN A 137 11.78 0.40 8.82
N ALA A 138 12.93 -0.18 9.18
CA ALA A 138 13.03 -1.18 10.24
C ALA A 138 12.57 -0.66 11.62
N ASP A 139 12.71 0.65 11.85
CA ASP A 139 12.27 1.32 13.08
C ASP A 139 10.79 1.71 13.05
N ASN A 140 10.10 1.58 11.90
CA ASN A 140 8.66 1.73 11.81
C ASN A 140 7.95 0.47 12.29
N HIS A 141 8.02 0.22 13.60
CA HIS A 141 7.43 -0.98 14.22
C HIS A 141 5.93 -1.11 13.97
N ALA A 142 5.22 0.00 13.78
CA ALA A 142 3.80 -0.02 13.44
C ALA A 142 3.55 -0.65 12.07
N SER A 143 4.29 -0.22 11.04
CA SER A 143 4.18 -0.78 9.69
C SER A 143 4.65 -2.24 9.65
N VAL A 144 5.77 -2.57 10.31
CA VAL A 144 6.27 -3.94 10.46
C VAL A 144 5.16 -4.86 11.03
N ALA A 145 4.55 -4.46 12.14
CA ALA A 145 3.48 -5.25 12.76
C ALA A 145 2.24 -5.41 11.87
N VAL A 146 1.92 -4.44 11.02
CA VAL A 146 0.82 -4.53 10.05
C VAL A 146 1.13 -5.57 8.98
N LEU A 147 2.33 -5.55 8.40
CA LEU A 147 2.74 -6.50 7.36
C LEU A 147 2.74 -7.95 7.89
N GLU A 148 3.26 -8.16 9.09
CA GLU A 148 3.25 -9.48 9.74
C GLU A 148 1.81 -9.97 10.04
N ARG A 149 0.93 -9.10 10.55
CA ARG A 149 -0.49 -9.44 10.78
C ARG A 149 -1.27 -9.66 9.49
N ALA A 150 -0.85 -9.07 8.39
CA ALA A 150 -1.42 -9.33 7.08
C ALA A 150 -1.02 -10.71 6.50
N GLY A 151 -0.04 -11.39 7.12
CA GLY A 151 0.44 -12.70 6.71
C GLY A 151 1.70 -12.66 5.85
N MET A 152 2.30 -11.49 5.67
CA MET A 152 3.55 -11.36 4.92
C MET A 152 4.73 -11.81 5.77
N ARG A 153 5.72 -12.48 5.14
CA ARG A 153 6.96 -12.88 5.81
C ARG A 153 8.09 -11.93 5.45
N ARG A 154 8.95 -11.69 6.41
CA ARG A 154 10.17 -10.91 6.19
C ARG A 154 11.18 -11.69 5.35
N GLU A 155 11.66 -11.10 4.27
CA GLU A 155 12.64 -11.72 3.36
C GLU A 155 13.97 -10.97 3.30
N ARG A 156 13.98 -9.67 3.58
CA ARG A 156 15.15 -8.84 3.40
C ARG A 156 15.36 -7.90 4.59
N LEU A 157 16.63 -7.71 4.94
CA LEU A 157 17.13 -6.61 5.74
C LEU A 157 18.23 -5.90 4.95
N SER A 158 17.97 -4.67 4.53
CA SER A 158 18.95 -3.82 3.87
C SER A 158 19.51 -2.84 4.89
N ARG A 159 20.80 -3.01 5.22
CA ARG A 159 21.46 -2.19 6.24
C ARG A 159 21.75 -0.81 5.70
N GLN A 160 21.40 0.21 6.48
CA GLN A 160 21.69 1.62 6.19
C GLN A 160 21.31 2.04 4.75
N SER A 161 20.14 1.63 4.28
CA SER A 161 19.68 1.84 2.91
C SER A 161 18.72 3.01 2.73
N LEU A 162 18.15 3.54 3.82
CA LEU A 162 17.22 4.67 3.81
C LEU A 162 17.82 5.86 4.56
N TRP A 163 17.86 7.01 3.89
CA TRP A 163 18.28 8.24 4.55
C TRP A 163 17.11 8.93 5.24
N HIS A 164 17.26 9.20 6.53
CA HIS A 164 16.34 10.00 7.33
C HIS A 164 17.01 11.31 7.74
N HIS A 165 16.36 12.45 7.51
CA HIS A 165 16.95 13.78 7.67
C HIS A 165 17.40 14.12 9.11
N GLU A 166 16.81 13.48 10.13
CA GLU A 166 17.20 13.64 11.54
C GLU A 166 18.03 12.47 12.08
N LEU A 167 17.70 11.23 11.66
CA LEU A 167 18.28 10.01 12.25
C LEU A 167 19.47 9.44 11.44
N GLY A 168 19.73 9.99 10.25
CA GLY A 168 20.79 9.48 9.37
C GLY A 168 20.38 8.23 8.59
N TRP A 169 21.31 7.35 8.32
CA TRP A 169 21.07 6.10 7.57
C TRP A 169 20.39 5.05 8.42
N LEU A 170 19.21 4.63 8.01
CA LEU A 170 18.39 3.63 8.67
C LEU A 170 18.29 2.33 7.85
N ASP A 171 17.99 1.24 8.54
CA ASP A 171 17.77 -0.06 7.92
C ASP A 171 16.37 -0.15 7.29
N GLU A 172 16.27 -0.87 6.19
CA GLU A 172 14.99 -1.22 5.54
C GLU A 172 14.70 -2.71 5.69
N VAL A 173 13.45 -3.06 5.94
CA VAL A 173 12.96 -4.44 5.90
C VAL A 173 12.01 -4.64 4.73
N GLY A 174 12.24 -5.71 3.98
CA GLY A 174 11.37 -6.14 2.88
C GLY A 174 10.54 -7.35 3.29
N TYR A 175 9.27 -7.30 2.93
CA TYR A 175 8.27 -8.34 3.18
C TYR A 175 7.72 -8.88 1.87
N ALA A 176 7.30 -10.12 1.86
CA ALA A 176 6.64 -10.73 0.73
C ALA A 176 5.63 -11.81 1.15
N ILE A 177 4.72 -12.13 0.23
CA ILE A 177 3.83 -13.26 0.30
C ILE A 177 3.59 -13.79 -1.12
N LEU A 178 3.48 -15.11 -1.27
CA LEU A 178 3.15 -15.80 -2.53
C LEU A 178 1.66 -16.12 -2.60
N ALA A 179 1.13 -16.30 -3.80
CA ALA A 179 -0.27 -16.69 -4.02
C ALA A 179 -0.66 -17.96 -3.26
N GLU A 180 0.22 -18.97 -3.24
CA GLU A 180 -0.01 -20.22 -2.51
C GLU A 180 -0.04 -20.05 -0.99
N GLU A 181 0.79 -19.12 -0.45
CA GLU A 181 0.80 -18.78 0.97
C GLU A 181 -0.46 -18.01 1.36
N TRP A 182 -0.93 -17.10 0.50
CA TRP A 182 -2.19 -16.40 0.67
C TRP A 182 -3.39 -17.35 0.72
N ALA A 183 -3.44 -18.31 -0.20
CA ALA A 183 -4.49 -19.33 -0.22
C ALA A 183 -4.52 -20.13 1.11
N ALA A 184 -3.33 -20.54 1.59
CA ALA A 184 -3.21 -21.32 2.84
C ALA A 184 -3.61 -20.54 4.11
N LEU A 185 -3.62 -19.22 4.11
CA LEU A 185 -4.10 -18.41 5.25
C LEU A 185 -5.63 -18.37 5.36
N ARG A 186 -6.36 -18.84 4.34
CA ARG A 186 -7.82 -18.76 4.25
C ARG A 186 -8.52 -20.11 4.46
N ASP A 187 -7.74 -21.20 4.44
CA ASP A 187 -8.20 -22.55 4.76
C ASP A 187 -8.19 -22.79 6.29
#